data_b40a0131b4b8bef4e15a96c5feb1b097
#
_entry.id   b40a0131b4b8bef4e15a96c5feb1b097
#
_cell.length_a   1.000
_cell.length_b   1.000
_cell.length_c   1.000
_cell.angle_alpha   90.00
_cell.angle_beta   90.00
_cell.angle_gamma   90.00
#
_symmetry.space_group_name_H-M   'P 1'
#
loop_
_entity.id
_entity.type
_entity.pdbx_description
1 polymer ?
#
loop_
_entity_poly.entity_id
_entity_poly.type
_entity_poly.pdbx_seq_one_letter_code
_entity_poly.pdbx_strand_id
1 'polypeptide(L)'
;MHTTPNTTPTAAPEPSPTFWVLGATGYVGKAVVRELYNKYPHARIIAVGHRRIDPWVMEHTHFIMGHLGRFNFKWLLRFPPDCIFHCARMAGGNSCSRGRASRNGERANLRWIEELSSLPKQPSVIYCSGTLMFGNQTETITEGAPLSPIAYARFYRRAEQPWRDTEKLSDVRWAYPAWILGPDSWFRVFFYEPALRNGFVPYYGDGNQQMSLVHLRDCAHQIVGIHANGTPNTGYHIFASEAISQRDFAQMIGDRLGLKVAPVSADELEKKYGRTVAEALTSNIPVGTRYGSWKEQQKLQFAEVDKMLDSVLKDIEHVLTKMA
;
A
#
# COMPACT_ATOMS: atom_id res chain seq x y z
N MET A 1 -11.83 65.21 5.23
CA MET A 1 -12.23 63.90 5.74
C MET A 1 -11.30 62.87 5.09
N HIS A 2 -10.26 62.44 5.83
CA HIS A 2 -9.34 61.40 5.35
C HIS A 2 -9.89 60.05 5.80
N THR A 3 -10.35 59.22 4.88
CA THR A 3 -10.71 57.85 5.12
C THR A 3 -9.43 56.97 5.07
N THR A 4 -8.99 56.50 6.21
CA THR A 4 -7.94 55.47 6.34
C THR A 4 -8.43 54.16 5.78
N PRO A 5 -7.68 53.45 4.92
CA PRO A 5 -8.07 52.15 4.46
C PRO A 5 -7.94 51.12 5.60
N ASN A 6 -9.03 50.41 5.84
CA ASN A 6 -9.13 49.33 6.82
C ASN A 6 -8.38 48.12 6.27
N THR A 7 -7.11 47.94 6.65
CA THR A 7 -6.32 46.75 6.35
C THR A 7 -6.78 45.61 7.28
N THR A 8 -7.58 44.70 6.73
CA THR A 8 -7.92 43.42 7.37
C THR A 8 -6.59 42.67 7.72
N PRO A 9 -6.39 42.21 8.96
CA PRO A 9 -5.19 41.46 9.29
C PRO A 9 -5.15 40.20 8.46
N THR A 10 -4.09 40.02 7.70
CA THR A 10 -3.78 38.75 7.00
C THR A 10 -3.63 37.69 8.08
N ALA A 11 -4.49 36.69 8.09
CA ALA A 11 -4.38 35.55 9.00
C ALA A 11 -2.98 34.96 8.89
N ALA A 12 -2.33 34.70 10.04
CA ALA A 12 -1.03 34.02 10.06
C ALA A 12 -1.14 32.71 9.29
N PRO A 13 -0.14 32.36 8.46
CA PRO A 13 -0.18 31.11 7.71
C PRO A 13 -0.33 29.92 8.68
N GLU A 14 -1.29 29.06 8.42
CA GLU A 14 -1.46 27.86 9.23
C GLU A 14 -0.15 27.05 9.29
N PRO A 15 0.18 26.49 10.43
CA PRO A 15 1.42 25.72 10.57
C PRO A 15 1.42 24.55 9.60
N SER A 16 2.50 24.40 8.85
CA SER A 16 2.65 23.33 7.86
C SER A 16 2.52 21.95 8.53
N PRO A 17 1.69 21.04 8.00
CA PRO A 17 1.44 19.74 8.62
C PRO A 17 2.71 18.88 8.66
N THR A 18 2.82 18.04 9.69
CA THR A 18 3.90 17.07 9.85
C THR A 18 3.37 15.66 9.58
N PHE A 19 3.82 15.06 8.50
CA PHE A 19 3.48 13.71 8.10
C PHE A 19 4.58 12.72 8.44
N TRP A 20 4.21 11.60 9.04
CA TRP A 20 5.13 10.51 9.28
C TRP A 20 4.82 9.35 8.34
N VAL A 21 5.84 8.75 7.74
CA VAL A 21 5.70 7.54 6.93
C VAL A 21 6.55 6.44 7.55
N LEU A 22 5.90 5.49 8.21
CA LEU A 22 6.55 4.29 8.73
C LEU A 22 6.74 3.29 7.60
N GLY A 23 7.98 2.82 7.40
CA GLY A 23 8.33 1.97 6.25
C GLY A 23 8.54 2.77 4.96
N ALA A 24 9.01 4.01 5.07
CA ALA A 24 9.21 4.96 3.98
C ALA A 24 10.12 4.47 2.84
N THR A 25 10.98 3.50 3.09
CA THR A 25 11.87 2.88 2.08
C THR A 25 11.33 1.56 1.53
N GLY A 26 10.13 1.16 1.96
CA GLY A 26 9.40 0.01 1.42
C GLY A 26 8.69 0.35 0.10
N TYR A 27 8.16 -0.68 -0.57
CA TYR A 27 7.53 -0.55 -1.88
C TYR A 27 6.41 0.51 -1.91
N VAL A 28 5.41 0.38 -1.06
CA VAL A 28 4.29 1.34 -0.96
C VAL A 28 4.73 2.63 -0.25
N GLY A 29 5.49 2.50 0.86
CA GLY A 29 5.88 3.67 1.66
C GLY A 29 6.69 4.71 0.88
N LYS A 30 7.59 4.26 0.00
CA LYS A 30 8.34 5.16 -0.88
C LYS A 30 7.43 5.92 -1.85
N ALA A 31 6.42 5.26 -2.39
CA ALA A 31 5.45 5.92 -3.26
C ALA A 31 4.59 6.93 -2.49
N VAL A 32 4.19 6.60 -1.26
CA VAL A 32 3.47 7.53 -0.36
C VAL A 32 4.33 8.76 -0.03
N VAL A 33 5.62 8.58 0.26
CA VAL A 33 6.54 9.73 0.49
C VAL A 33 6.58 10.64 -0.73
N ARG A 34 6.70 10.08 -1.94
CA ARG A 34 6.73 10.88 -3.18
C ARG A 34 5.43 11.62 -3.42
N GLU A 35 4.30 10.97 -3.17
CA GLU A 35 2.98 11.59 -3.31
C GLU A 35 2.80 12.73 -2.31
N LEU A 36 3.19 12.54 -1.04
CA LEU A 36 3.15 13.59 -0.02
C LEU A 36 4.03 14.78 -0.39
N TYR A 37 5.24 14.53 -0.86
CA TYR A 37 6.18 15.57 -1.28
C TYR A 37 5.61 16.43 -2.42
N ASN A 38 4.97 15.81 -3.40
CA ASN A 38 4.38 16.51 -4.52
C ASN A 38 3.10 17.27 -4.14
N LYS A 39 2.24 16.65 -3.32
CA LYS A 39 0.93 17.20 -2.97
C LYS A 39 0.98 18.27 -1.88
N TYR A 40 1.95 18.16 -0.97
CA TYR A 40 2.10 19.04 0.18
C TYR A 40 3.51 19.64 0.25
N PRO A 41 3.89 20.54 -0.66
CA PRO A 41 5.27 21.03 -0.79
C PRO A 41 5.80 21.77 0.46
N HIS A 42 4.89 22.25 1.32
CA HIS A 42 5.25 22.93 2.58
C HIS A 42 5.19 22.00 3.80
N ALA A 43 4.75 20.73 3.64
CA ALA A 43 4.66 19.81 4.76
C ALA A 43 6.05 19.32 5.21
N ARG A 44 6.17 19.05 6.49
CA ARG A 44 7.33 18.32 7.03
C ARG A 44 7.07 16.83 6.89
N ILE A 45 7.89 16.13 6.12
CA ILE A 45 7.78 14.68 5.96
C ILE A 45 8.87 13.99 6.77
N ILE A 46 8.48 13.20 7.77
CA ILE A 46 9.35 12.36 8.58
C ILE A 46 9.29 10.93 8.01
N ALA A 47 10.35 10.53 7.34
CA ALA A 47 10.46 9.22 6.71
C ALA A 47 11.19 8.23 7.63
N VAL A 48 10.52 7.19 8.11
CA VAL A 48 11.13 6.14 8.94
C VAL A 48 11.44 4.92 8.09
N GLY A 49 12.74 4.62 7.95
CA GLY A 49 13.27 3.44 7.25
C GLY A 49 14.13 2.56 8.15
N HIS A 50 14.34 1.28 7.78
CA HIS A 50 15.10 0.35 8.63
C HIS A 50 16.35 -0.20 7.95
N ARG A 51 16.22 -1.02 6.90
CA ARG A 51 17.36 -1.74 6.29
C ARG A 51 17.79 -1.18 4.94
N ARG A 52 16.85 -0.67 4.21
CA ARG A 52 17.09 -0.10 2.88
C ARG A 52 17.18 1.41 3.01
N ILE A 53 18.13 1.98 2.32
CA ILE A 53 18.28 3.41 2.17
C ILE A 53 17.82 3.72 0.74
N ASP A 54 16.96 4.70 0.60
CA ASP A 54 16.58 5.25 -0.70
C ASP A 54 17.14 6.67 -0.76
N PRO A 55 18.10 6.96 -1.67
CA PRO A 55 18.77 8.27 -1.73
C PRO A 55 17.76 9.41 -1.92
N TRP A 56 16.75 9.22 -2.77
CA TRP A 56 15.75 10.23 -3.02
C TRP A 56 14.91 10.55 -1.76
N VAL A 57 14.51 9.51 -1.02
CA VAL A 57 13.77 9.70 0.24
C VAL A 57 14.62 10.45 1.27
N MET A 58 15.91 10.13 1.36
CA MET A 58 16.83 10.84 2.28
C MET A 58 17.03 12.31 1.93
N GLU A 59 17.13 12.61 0.64
CA GLU A 59 17.34 13.97 0.15
C GLU A 59 16.11 14.88 0.35
N HIS A 60 14.91 14.31 0.21
CA HIS A 60 13.67 15.10 0.18
C HIS A 60 12.85 15.03 1.46
N THR A 61 13.33 14.36 2.51
CA THR A 61 12.59 14.20 3.76
C THR A 61 13.51 14.32 4.98
N HIS A 62 12.90 14.46 6.15
CA HIS A 62 13.63 14.22 7.41
C HIS A 62 13.68 12.72 7.67
N PHE A 63 14.77 12.08 7.24
CA PHE A 63 14.92 10.63 7.34
C PHE A 63 15.39 10.20 8.72
N ILE A 64 14.68 9.23 9.33
CA ILE A 64 15.03 8.60 10.60
C ILE A 64 15.28 7.11 10.38
N MET A 65 16.48 6.65 10.68
CA MET A 65 16.77 5.22 10.74
C MET A 65 16.09 4.63 11.97
N GLY A 66 15.13 3.70 11.77
CA GLY A 66 14.37 3.13 12.88
C GLY A 66 13.77 1.76 12.58
N HIS A 67 13.87 0.85 13.54
CA HIS A 67 13.18 -0.45 13.49
C HIS A 67 11.83 -0.34 14.21
N LEU A 68 10.75 -0.80 13.60
CA LEU A 68 9.38 -0.67 14.14
C LEU A 68 9.27 -1.11 15.62
N GLY A 69 9.88 -2.22 16.00
CA GLY A 69 9.84 -2.77 17.36
C GLY A 69 10.89 -2.22 18.33
N ARG A 70 11.80 -1.36 17.88
CA ARG A 70 12.87 -0.76 18.69
C ARG A 70 13.05 0.71 18.36
N PHE A 71 11.92 1.38 18.11
CA PHE A 71 11.94 2.79 17.73
C PHE A 71 12.20 3.69 18.94
N ASN A 72 12.93 4.78 18.74
CA ASN A 72 13.13 5.82 19.76
C ASN A 72 11.98 6.84 19.67
N PHE A 73 10.99 6.71 20.53
CA PHE A 73 9.78 7.53 20.51
C PHE A 73 10.01 9.00 20.92
N LYS A 74 11.21 9.38 21.42
CA LYS A 74 11.55 10.80 21.65
C LYS A 74 11.44 11.64 20.37
N TRP A 75 11.53 11.00 19.20
CA TRP A 75 11.30 11.68 17.92
C TRP A 75 9.88 12.20 17.75
N LEU A 76 8.88 11.54 18.32
CA LEU A 76 7.48 12.01 18.30
C LEU A 76 7.30 13.35 19.03
N LEU A 77 8.04 13.55 20.13
CA LEU A 77 8.03 14.81 20.88
C LEU A 77 8.77 15.92 20.13
N ARG A 78 9.83 15.57 19.40
CA ARG A 78 10.60 16.52 18.59
C ARG A 78 9.87 16.95 17.32
N PHE A 79 9.14 16.04 16.71
CA PHE A 79 8.38 16.25 15.49
C PHE A 79 6.96 15.68 15.65
N PRO A 80 6.08 16.34 16.42
CA PRO A 80 4.74 15.85 16.66
C PRO A 80 4.00 15.62 15.32
N PRO A 81 3.46 14.41 15.09
CA PRO A 81 2.75 14.10 13.84
C PRO A 81 1.34 14.69 13.84
N ASP A 82 0.90 15.19 12.69
CA ASP A 82 -0.51 15.44 12.40
C ASP A 82 -1.17 14.19 11.78
N CYS A 83 -0.42 13.46 10.97
CA CYS A 83 -0.87 12.18 10.40
C CYS A 83 0.30 11.19 10.25
N ILE A 84 0.02 9.90 10.50
CA ILE A 84 0.95 8.79 10.31
C ILE A 84 0.44 7.86 9.21
N PHE A 85 1.24 7.68 8.16
CA PHE A 85 1.04 6.65 7.15
C PHE A 85 1.83 5.40 7.56
N HIS A 86 1.13 4.40 8.10
CA HIS A 86 1.75 3.17 8.58
C HIS A 86 1.87 2.14 7.47
N CYS A 87 2.94 2.25 6.66
CA CYS A 87 3.26 1.32 5.57
C CYS A 87 4.29 0.25 5.99
N ALA A 88 4.71 0.24 7.26
CA ALA A 88 5.71 -0.68 7.77
C ALA A 88 5.11 -2.03 8.12
N ARG A 89 5.79 -3.11 7.71
CA ARG A 89 5.42 -4.48 8.04
C ARG A 89 6.66 -5.30 8.38
N MET A 90 6.61 -6.05 9.47
CA MET A 90 7.60 -7.07 9.75
C MET A 90 7.31 -8.30 8.88
N ALA A 91 8.30 -8.75 8.12
CA ALA A 91 8.16 -9.86 7.17
C ALA A 91 9.05 -11.03 7.56
N GLY A 92 8.67 -12.22 7.10
CA GLY A 92 9.46 -13.45 7.21
C GLY A 92 9.40 -14.24 5.91
N GLY A 93 10.50 -14.93 5.56
CA GLY A 93 10.60 -15.69 4.31
C GLY A 93 9.87 -17.05 4.31
N ASN A 94 9.63 -17.62 5.50
CA ASN A 94 8.94 -18.90 5.67
C ASN A 94 7.89 -18.81 6.80
N SER A 95 7.08 -19.84 6.99
CA SER A 95 5.98 -19.85 7.97
C SER A 95 6.45 -19.59 9.40
N CYS A 96 7.56 -20.18 9.84
CA CYS A 96 8.09 -19.98 11.19
C CYS A 96 8.58 -18.54 11.40
N SER A 97 9.33 -18.00 10.44
CA SER A 97 9.80 -16.61 10.52
C SER A 97 8.66 -15.60 10.37
N ARG A 98 7.61 -15.89 9.58
CA ARG A 98 6.39 -15.08 9.50
C ARG A 98 5.64 -15.07 10.82
N GLY A 99 5.48 -16.23 11.49
CA GLY A 99 4.86 -16.31 12.80
C GLY A 99 5.60 -15.51 13.88
N ARG A 100 6.94 -15.52 13.85
CA ARG A 100 7.78 -14.67 14.73
C ARG A 100 7.62 -13.18 14.39
N ALA A 101 7.68 -12.85 13.12
CA ALA A 101 7.50 -11.48 12.63
C ALA A 101 6.12 -10.93 13.01
N SER A 102 5.07 -11.75 12.91
CA SER A 102 3.70 -11.41 13.31
C SER A 102 3.60 -11.04 14.80
N ARG A 103 4.15 -11.89 15.69
CA ARG A 103 4.18 -11.60 17.15
C ARG A 103 5.00 -10.34 17.48
N ASN A 104 6.13 -10.16 16.81
CA ASN A 104 6.94 -8.98 17.00
C ASN A 104 6.26 -7.70 16.46
N GLY A 105 5.54 -7.83 15.34
CA GLY A 105 4.73 -6.75 14.78
C GLY A 105 3.59 -6.33 15.70
N GLU A 106 2.88 -7.29 16.28
CA GLU A 106 1.83 -7.06 17.28
C GLU A 106 2.37 -6.25 18.47
N ARG A 107 3.48 -6.70 19.09
CA ARG A 107 4.11 -5.99 20.22
C ARG A 107 4.60 -4.59 19.84
N ALA A 108 5.14 -4.45 18.62
CA ALA A 108 5.57 -3.16 18.13
C ALA A 108 4.39 -2.19 17.97
N ASN A 109 3.30 -2.67 17.37
CA ASN A 109 2.10 -1.86 17.14
C ASN A 109 1.41 -1.46 18.46
N LEU A 110 1.36 -2.35 19.45
CA LEU A 110 0.88 -1.99 20.80
C LEU A 110 1.69 -0.83 21.40
N ARG A 111 3.02 -0.86 21.28
CA ARG A 111 3.87 0.24 21.75
C ARG A 111 3.65 1.53 20.98
N TRP A 112 3.51 1.47 19.65
CA TRP A 112 3.19 2.66 18.85
C TRP A 112 1.87 3.28 19.28
N ILE A 113 0.82 2.49 19.50
CA ILE A 113 -0.49 2.96 19.97
C ILE A 113 -0.36 3.66 21.33
N GLU A 114 0.36 3.07 22.27
CA GLU A 114 0.58 3.64 23.60
C GLU A 114 1.27 5.00 23.54
N GLU A 115 2.36 5.08 22.79
CA GLU A 115 3.13 6.32 22.64
C GLU A 115 2.34 7.44 21.91
N LEU A 116 1.57 7.06 20.88
CA LEU A 116 0.74 8.02 20.15
C LEU A 116 -0.44 8.51 20.98
N SER A 117 -1.04 7.65 21.77
CA SER A 117 -2.17 8.01 22.64
C SER A 117 -1.76 8.96 23.78
N SER A 118 -0.48 8.96 24.14
CA SER A 118 0.08 9.85 25.18
C SER A 118 0.47 11.22 24.65
N LEU A 119 0.42 11.47 23.34
CA LEU A 119 0.74 12.79 22.79
C LEU A 119 -0.33 13.82 23.15
N PRO A 120 0.05 15.08 23.39
CA PRO A 120 -0.91 16.17 23.66
C PRO A 120 -1.97 16.35 22.56
N LYS A 121 -1.57 16.13 21.32
CA LYS A 121 -2.45 16.08 20.15
C LYS A 121 -2.27 14.72 19.47
N GLN A 122 -3.31 13.91 19.45
CA GLN A 122 -3.27 12.61 18.78
C GLN A 122 -3.29 12.82 17.25
N PRO A 123 -2.41 12.13 16.50
CA PRO A 123 -2.45 12.16 15.06
C PRO A 123 -3.57 11.28 14.51
N SER A 124 -4.04 11.54 13.28
CA SER A 124 -4.70 10.52 12.50
C SER A 124 -3.70 9.44 12.06
N VAL A 125 -4.15 8.20 11.95
CA VAL A 125 -3.31 7.08 11.49
C VAL A 125 -3.97 6.44 10.26
N ILE A 126 -3.23 6.33 9.17
CA ILE A 126 -3.64 5.59 7.98
C ILE A 126 -2.84 4.30 7.92
N TYR A 127 -3.48 3.19 8.26
CA TYR A 127 -2.84 1.88 8.28
C TYR A 127 -2.98 1.19 6.92
N CYS A 128 -1.84 0.86 6.30
CA CYS A 128 -1.79 0.17 5.02
C CYS A 128 -1.85 -1.35 5.24
N SER A 129 -3.00 -1.93 4.98
CA SER A 129 -3.29 -3.37 5.01
C SER A 129 -3.27 -3.97 3.59
N GLY A 130 -4.32 -4.66 3.16
CA GLY A 130 -4.48 -5.18 1.80
C GLY A 130 -5.73 -6.04 1.64
N THR A 131 -6.20 -6.19 0.41
CA THR A 131 -7.43 -6.93 0.09
C THR A 131 -7.34 -8.44 0.35
N LEU A 132 -6.14 -9.03 0.45
CA LEU A 132 -5.96 -10.43 0.86
C LEU A 132 -6.51 -10.73 2.26
N MET A 133 -6.84 -9.71 3.05
CA MET A 133 -7.50 -9.82 4.35
C MET A 133 -8.96 -10.24 4.25
N PHE A 134 -9.59 -10.09 3.11
CA PHE A 134 -10.99 -10.47 2.91
C PHE A 134 -11.17 -11.92 2.47
N GLY A 135 -10.10 -12.59 2.01
CA GLY A 135 -10.15 -13.98 1.56
C GLY A 135 -10.85 -14.17 0.21
N ASN A 136 -11.03 -15.44 -0.17
CA ASN A 136 -11.74 -15.78 -1.40
C ASN A 136 -13.21 -15.36 -1.35
N GLN A 137 -13.69 -14.78 -2.43
CA GLN A 137 -15.05 -14.26 -2.59
C GLN A 137 -15.68 -14.81 -3.88
N THR A 138 -16.99 -14.98 -3.88
CA THR A 138 -17.76 -15.37 -5.07
C THR A 138 -18.28 -14.16 -5.84
N GLU A 139 -18.38 -13.02 -5.16
CA GLU A 139 -18.91 -11.77 -5.69
C GLU A 139 -17.97 -10.59 -5.36
N THR A 140 -18.18 -9.47 -6.03
CA THR A 140 -17.48 -8.23 -5.73
C THR A 140 -17.85 -7.73 -4.33
N ILE A 141 -16.83 -7.55 -3.47
CA ILE A 141 -17.02 -7.09 -2.09
C ILE A 141 -16.73 -5.60 -1.94
N THR A 142 -17.34 -5.00 -0.93
CA THR A 142 -17.08 -3.62 -0.50
C THR A 142 -16.49 -3.59 0.92
N GLU A 143 -16.14 -2.42 1.41
CA GLU A 143 -15.43 -2.22 2.68
C GLU A 143 -16.16 -2.73 3.93
N GLY A 144 -17.44 -3.11 3.83
CA GLY A 144 -18.20 -3.72 4.90
C GLY A 144 -18.08 -5.24 5.00
N ALA A 145 -17.42 -5.87 4.03
CA ALA A 145 -17.26 -7.32 4.05
C ALA A 145 -16.43 -7.78 5.28
N PRO A 146 -16.76 -8.95 5.85
CA PRO A 146 -16.04 -9.49 6.99
C PRO A 146 -14.62 -9.90 6.58
N LEU A 147 -13.67 -9.71 7.49
CA LEU A 147 -12.29 -10.15 7.29
C LEU A 147 -12.16 -11.66 7.46
N SER A 148 -11.73 -12.35 6.41
CA SER A 148 -11.46 -13.79 6.36
C SER A 148 -10.13 -14.06 5.65
N PRO A 149 -8.99 -13.66 6.24
CA PRO A 149 -7.71 -13.61 5.56
C PRO A 149 -7.26 -14.96 5.03
N ILE A 150 -6.76 -14.99 3.79
CA ILE A 150 -6.04 -16.15 3.25
C ILE A 150 -4.81 -16.47 4.09
N ALA A 151 -4.25 -17.69 3.96
CA ALA A 151 -3.14 -18.12 4.81
C ALA A 151 -1.93 -17.17 4.78
N TYR A 152 -1.64 -16.57 3.63
CA TYR A 152 -0.59 -15.55 3.52
C TYR A 152 -0.89 -14.31 4.38
N ALA A 153 -2.11 -13.79 4.35
CA ALA A 153 -2.52 -12.58 5.06
C ALA A 153 -2.77 -12.82 6.55
N ARG A 154 -3.09 -14.05 6.95
CA ARG A 154 -3.40 -14.42 8.35
C ARG A 154 -2.27 -14.06 9.32
N PHE A 155 -1.01 -14.18 8.90
CA PHE A 155 0.12 -13.76 9.72
C PHE A 155 0.14 -12.24 9.97
N TYR A 156 -0.32 -11.45 9.02
CA TYR A 156 -0.34 -10.00 9.15
C TYR A 156 -1.53 -9.50 9.97
N ARG A 157 -2.66 -10.21 9.92
CA ARG A 157 -3.83 -9.88 10.74
C ARG A 157 -3.48 -9.75 12.22
N ARG A 158 -2.67 -10.67 12.76
CA ARG A 158 -2.24 -10.59 14.14
C ARG A 158 -1.49 -9.29 14.46
N ALA A 159 -0.61 -8.87 13.57
CA ALA A 159 0.12 -7.62 13.75
C ALA A 159 -0.77 -6.37 13.64
N GLU A 160 -1.83 -6.43 12.83
CA GLU A 160 -2.79 -5.34 12.65
C GLU A 160 -3.82 -5.26 13.79
N GLN A 161 -4.11 -6.38 14.45
CA GLN A 161 -5.20 -6.48 15.41
C GLN A 161 -5.19 -5.36 16.46
N PRO A 162 -4.04 -4.97 17.07
CA PRO A 162 -4.00 -3.87 18.02
C PRO A 162 -4.58 -2.55 17.50
N TRP A 163 -4.37 -2.25 16.20
CA TRP A 163 -4.91 -1.03 15.58
C TRP A 163 -6.43 -1.12 15.35
N ARG A 164 -6.97 -2.34 15.21
CA ARG A 164 -8.41 -2.56 15.03
C ARG A 164 -9.18 -2.47 16.34
N ASP A 165 -8.56 -2.93 17.43
CA ASP A 165 -9.19 -3.06 18.74
C ASP A 165 -8.93 -1.83 19.61
N THR A 166 -8.09 -0.89 19.19
CA THR A 166 -7.74 0.25 20.04
C THR A 166 -8.86 1.27 20.12
N GLU A 167 -9.18 1.66 21.35
CA GLU A 167 -10.01 2.82 21.68
C GLU A 167 -9.16 4.02 22.14
N LYS A 168 -7.83 3.84 22.22
CA LYS A 168 -6.90 4.87 22.69
C LYS A 168 -6.64 5.97 21.67
N LEU A 169 -6.92 5.72 20.39
CA LEU A 169 -6.75 6.67 19.31
C LEU A 169 -8.09 7.02 18.67
N SER A 170 -8.33 8.28 18.49
CA SER A 170 -9.60 8.80 17.96
C SER A 170 -9.82 8.59 16.48
N ASP A 171 -8.73 8.40 15.71
CA ASP A 171 -8.82 8.31 14.26
C ASP A 171 -7.79 7.32 13.68
N VAL A 172 -8.25 6.10 13.39
CA VAL A 172 -7.49 5.07 12.67
C VAL A 172 -8.24 4.70 11.39
N ARG A 173 -7.68 5.05 10.23
CA ARG A 173 -8.26 4.76 8.91
C ARG A 173 -7.48 3.64 8.24
N TRP A 174 -8.14 2.87 7.39
CA TRP A 174 -7.56 1.69 6.77
C TRP A 174 -7.49 1.85 5.26
N ALA A 175 -6.32 1.62 4.69
CA ALA A 175 -6.14 1.44 3.27
C ALA A 175 -6.03 -0.06 2.96
N TYR A 176 -6.86 -0.58 2.05
CA TYR A 176 -6.83 -1.96 1.56
C TYR A 176 -6.45 -1.99 0.09
N PRO A 177 -5.17 -1.85 -0.25
CA PRO A 177 -4.73 -2.00 -1.63
C PRO A 177 -5.08 -3.36 -2.21
N ALA A 178 -5.61 -3.35 -3.40
CA ALA A 178 -5.76 -4.52 -4.26
C ALA A 178 -4.37 -4.96 -4.81
N TRP A 179 -4.31 -5.69 -5.92
CA TRP A 179 -3.04 -6.06 -6.54
C TRP A 179 -2.34 -4.82 -7.08
N ILE A 180 -1.21 -4.46 -6.47
CA ILE A 180 -0.45 -3.25 -6.85
C ILE A 180 0.49 -3.58 -8.00
N LEU A 181 0.30 -2.94 -9.16
CA LEU A 181 1.19 -3.03 -10.30
C LEU A 181 2.33 -2.00 -10.20
N GLY A 182 3.55 -2.46 -10.42
CA GLY A 182 4.75 -1.61 -10.46
C GLY A 182 6.02 -2.44 -10.69
N PRO A 183 7.17 -1.83 -10.96
CA PRO A 183 8.37 -2.52 -11.42
C PRO A 183 8.96 -3.52 -10.41
N ASP A 184 8.78 -3.29 -9.11
CA ASP A 184 9.29 -4.16 -8.04
C ASP A 184 8.17 -4.96 -7.35
N SER A 185 7.05 -5.17 -8.05
CA SER A 185 5.87 -5.84 -7.49
C SER A 185 5.84 -7.35 -7.79
N TRP A 186 4.81 -8.02 -7.25
CA TRP A 186 4.43 -9.38 -7.57
C TRP A 186 4.27 -9.60 -9.08
N PHE A 187 3.85 -8.58 -9.86
CA PHE A 187 3.73 -8.63 -11.32
C PHE A 187 5.05 -9.05 -11.96
N ARG A 188 6.17 -8.41 -11.59
CA ARG A 188 7.48 -8.75 -12.10
C ARG A 188 7.85 -10.20 -11.78
N VAL A 189 7.67 -10.62 -10.53
CA VAL A 189 8.10 -11.93 -10.03
C VAL A 189 7.27 -13.08 -10.58
N PHE A 190 5.95 -12.87 -10.74
CA PHE A 190 5.04 -13.97 -11.07
C PHE A 190 4.52 -13.95 -12.51
N PHE A 191 4.64 -12.85 -13.22
CA PHE A 191 4.21 -12.76 -14.62
C PHE A 191 5.33 -12.40 -15.57
N TYR A 192 6.00 -11.27 -15.37
CA TYR A 192 6.98 -10.75 -16.32
C TYR A 192 8.25 -11.61 -16.43
N GLU A 193 8.96 -11.85 -15.33
CA GLU A 193 10.18 -12.67 -15.34
C GLU A 193 9.91 -14.14 -15.75
N PRO A 194 8.82 -14.79 -15.28
CA PRO A 194 8.45 -16.11 -15.81
C PRO A 194 8.14 -16.10 -17.30
N ALA A 195 7.48 -15.07 -17.83
CA ALA A 195 7.18 -14.95 -19.25
C ALA A 195 8.44 -14.95 -20.10
N LEU A 196 9.42 -14.14 -19.75
CA LEU A 196 10.69 -14.06 -20.47
C LEU A 196 11.50 -15.37 -20.36
N ARG A 197 11.46 -16.02 -19.20
CA ARG A 197 12.22 -17.26 -18.98
C ARG A 197 11.60 -18.49 -19.66
N ASN A 198 10.27 -18.57 -19.67
CA ASN A 198 9.55 -19.75 -20.15
C ASN A 198 9.10 -19.63 -21.61
N GLY A 199 9.14 -18.41 -22.20
CA GLY A 199 8.59 -18.15 -23.54
C GLY A 199 7.07 -18.09 -23.62
N PHE A 200 6.39 -18.01 -22.48
CA PHE A 200 4.94 -17.81 -22.38
C PHE A 200 4.57 -17.07 -21.09
N VAL A 201 3.49 -16.32 -21.12
CA VAL A 201 2.94 -15.64 -19.93
C VAL A 201 2.10 -16.63 -19.12
N PRO A 202 2.41 -16.90 -17.85
CA PRO A 202 1.62 -17.80 -17.05
C PRO A 202 0.33 -17.14 -16.56
N TYR A 203 -0.75 -17.93 -16.48
CA TYR A 203 -1.84 -17.73 -15.54
C TYR A 203 -1.95 -18.96 -14.64
N TYR A 204 -2.48 -18.80 -13.44
CA TYR A 204 -2.38 -19.82 -12.40
C TYR A 204 -3.74 -20.49 -12.16
N GLY A 205 -3.76 -21.84 -12.08
CA GLY A 205 -4.98 -22.60 -12.02
C GLY A 205 -5.79 -22.52 -13.32
N ASP A 206 -7.08 -22.28 -13.22
CA ASP A 206 -7.97 -22.11 -14.38
C ASP A 206 -7.97 -20.68 -14.96
N GLY A 207 -7.36 -19.73 -14.24
CA GLY A 207 -7.26 -18.33 -14.65
C GLY A 207 -8.56 -17.51 -14.52
N ASN A 208 -9.62 -18.09 -13.96
CA ASN A 208 -10.93 -17.42 -13.84
C ASN A 208 -11.02 -16.48 -12.62
N GLN A 209 -10.10 -16.60 -11.67
CA GLN A 209 -10.08 -15.74 -10.49
C GLN A 209 -9.97 -14.26 -10.89
N GLN A 210 -10.86 -13.48 -10.30
CA GLN A 210 -10.97 -12.05 -10.55
C GLN A 210 -9.96 -11.26 -9.74
N MET A 211 -9.28 -10.36 -10.38
CA MET A 211 -8.24 -9.51 -9.82
C MET A 211 -8.63 -8.05 -9.94
N SER A 212 -8.74 -7.34 -8.84
CA SER A 212 -8.77 -5.88 -8.85
C SER A 212 -7.34 -5.34 -8.82
N LEU A 213 -7.05 -4.35 -9.63
CA LEU A 213 -5.70 -3.84 -9.86
C LEU A 213 -5.61 -2.37 -9.51
N VAL A 214 -4.41 -1.94 -9.14
CA VAL A 214 -4.07 -0.52 -8.97
C VAL A 214 -2.60 -0.29 -9.33
N HIS A 215 -2.32 0.77 -10.08
CA HIS A 215 -0.94 1.20 -10.33
C HIS A 215 -0.31 1.77 -9.05
N LEU A 216 0.99 1.56 -8.81
CA LEU A 216 1.68 1.98 -7.60
C LEU A 216 1.52 3.48 -7.29
N ARG A 217 1.55 4.35 -8.31
CA ARG A 217 1.37 5.79 -8.14
C ARG A 217 -0.05 6.12 -7.69
N ASP A 218 -1.06 5.53 -8.32
CA ASP A 218 -2.47 5.71 -7.95
C ASP A 218 -2.80 5.07 -6.59
N CYS A 219 -2.11 3.99 -6.22
CA CYS A 219 -2.19 3.42 -4.89
C CYS A 219 -1.74 4.44 -3.82
N ALA A 220 -0.58 5.06 -4.03
CA ALA A 220 -0.08 6.09 -3.12
C ALA A 220 -0.98 7.33 -3.10
N HIS A 221 -1.47 7.76 -4.27
CA HIS A 221 -2.41 8.87 -4.40
C HIS A 221 -3.69 8.64 -3.59
N GLN A 222 -4.32 7.47 -3.72
CA GLN A 222 -5.51 7.12 -2.96
C GLN A 222 -5.22 7.00 -1.45
N ILE A 223 -4.08 6.42 -1.04
CA ILE A 223 -3.69 6.34 0.38
C ILE A 223 -3.54 7.75 0.98
N VAL A 224 -2.89 8.67 0.27
CA VAL A 224 -2.77 10.07 0.70
C VAL A 224 -4.13 10.78 0.65
N GLY A 225 -5.00 10.43 -0.31
CA GLY A 225 -6.37 10.90 -0.41
C GLY A 225 -7.24 10.54 0.80
N ILE A 226 -6.99 9.40 1.46
CA ILE A 226 -7.67 9.03 2.71
C ILE A 226 -7.41 10.06 3.81
N HIS A 227 -6.20 10.62 3.91
CA HIS A 227 -5.92 11.70 4.86
C HIS A 227 -6.77 12.93 4.57
N ALA A 228 -6.81 13.37 3.31
CA ALA A 228 -7.47 14.61 2.92
C ALA A 228 -8.99 14.54 3.05
N ASN A 229 -9.60 13.45 2.57
CA ASN A 229 -11.05 13.36 2.33
C ASN A 229 -11.70 12.11 2.94
N GLY A 230 -10.95 11.30 3.67
CA GLY A 230 -11.48 10.09 4.30
C GLY A 230 -12.19 10.39 5.63
N THR A 231 -13.21 9.59 5.93
CA THR A 231 -13.92 9.63 7.21
C THR A 231 -13.08 8.94 8.30
N PRO A 232 -13.02 9.46 9.53
CA PRO A 232 -12.37 8.81 10.66
C PRO A 232 -12.86 7.37 10.88
N ASN A 233 -11.98 6.50 11.35
CA ASN A 233 -12.25 5.10 11.68
C ASN A 233 -12.88 4.27 10.54
N THR A 234 -12.58 4.63 9.29
CA THR A 234 -13.14 4.02 8.10
C THR A 234 -12.06 3.32 7.27
N GLY A 235 -12.43 2.22 6.63
CA GLY A 235 -11.58 1.50 5.67
C GLY A 235 -11.95 1.82 4.24
N TYR A 236 -10.95 1.81 3.34
CA TYR A 236 -11.11 2.11 1.91
C TYR A 236 -10.42 1.05 1.07
N HIS A 237 -11.15 0.49 0.11
CA HIS A 237 -10.56 -0.33 -0.94
C HIS A 237 -9.80 0.54 -1.93
N ILE A 238 -8.53 0.21 -2.15
CA ILE A 238 -7.63 0.95 -3.04
C ILE A 238 -7.45 0.15 -4.33
N PHE A 239 -8.17 0.54 -5.35
CA PHE A 239 -8.15 -0.10 -6.67
C PHE A 239 -8.39 0.96 -7.75
N ALA A 240 -8.19 0.62 -9.02
CA ALA A 240 -8.38 1.57 -10.12
C ALA A 240 -9.52 1.16 -11.06
N SER A 241 -9.46 -0.05 -11.61
CA SER A 241 -10.42 -0.56 -12.58
C SER A 241 -11.36 -1.60 -11.96
N GLU A 242 -12.40 -1.95 -12.69
CA GLU A 242 -13.16 -3.18 -12.43
C GLU A 242 -12.24 -4.40 -12.42
N ALA A 243 -12.65 -5.44 -11.72
CA ALA A 243 -11.89 -6.68 -11.66
C ALA A 243 -11.84 -7.36 -13.03
N ILE A 244 -10.70 -7.94 -13.36
CA ILE A 244 -10.52 -8.74 -14.57
C ILE A 244 -10.08 -10.15 -14.22
N SER A 245 -10.33 -11.12 -15.09
CA SER A 245 -9.81 -12.48 -14.88
C SER A 245 -8.29 -12.52 -14.99
N GLN A 246 -7.66 -13.41 -14.25
CA GLN A 246 -6.20 -13.54 -14.33
C GLN A 246 -5.76 -14.01 -15.73
N ARG A 247 -6.59 -14.79 -16.43
CA ARG A 247 -6.33 -15.21 -17.80
C ARG A 247 -6.32 -14.01 -18.76
N ASP A 248 -7.34 -13.12 -18.66
CA ASP A 248 -7.40 -11.92 -19.49
C ASP A 248 -6.23 -10.99 -19.19
N PHE A 249 -5.87 -10.85 -17.91
CA PHE A 249 -4.68 -10.10 -17.53
C PHE A 249 -3.39 -10.69 -18.12
N ALA A 250 -3.24 -12.02 -18.11
CA ALA A 250 -2.11 -12.69 -18.74
C ALA A 250 -2.11 -12.50 -20.26
N GLN A 251 -3.29 -12.51 -20.90
CA GLN A 251 -3.43 -12.25 -22.35
C GLN A 251 -2.96 -10.83 -22.69
N MET A 252 -3.41 -9.82 -21.92
CA MET A 252 -2.97 -8.42 -22.13
C MET A 252 -1.45 -8.26 -22.02
N ILE A 253 -0.79 -9.04 -21.15
CA ILE A 253 0.68 -9.08 -21.05
C ILE A 253 1.27 -9.78 -22.29
N GLY A 254 0.69 -10.92 -22.68
CA GLY A 254 1.13 -11.71 -23.84
C GLY A 254 1.12 -10.90 -25.14
N ASP A 255 0.06 -10.13 -25.37
CA ASP A 255 -0.09 -9.26 -26.54
C ASP A 255 1.02 -8.21 -26.62
N ARG A 256 1.46 -7.65 -25.47
CA ARG A 256 2.54 -6.66 -25.39
C ARG A 256 3.94 -7.26 -25.57
N LEU A 257 4.12 -8.48 -25.09
CA LEU A 257 5.42 -9.16 -25.16
C LEU A 257 5.59 -10.03 -26.43
N GLY A 258 4.53 -10.19 -27.24
CA GLY A 258 4.51 -11.11 -28.38
C GLY A 258 4.60 -12.59 -27.96
N LEU A 259 4.08 -12.94 -26.76
CA LEU A 259 4.17 -14.27 -26.17
C LEU A 259 2.78 -14.91 -26.03
N LYS A 260 2.73 -16.23 -26.16
CA LYS A 260 1.52 -17.00 -25.87
C LYS A 260 1.25 -16.99 -24.35
N VAL A 261 0.00 -17.24 -23.97
CA VAL A 261 -0.40 -17.48 -22.58
C VAL A 261 -0.59 -18.97 -22.32
N ALA A 262 -0.24 -19.45 -21.15
CA ALA A 262 -0.42 -20.85 -20.79
C ALA A 262 -0.74 -21.01 -19.30
N PRO A 263 -1.55 -22.03 -18.93
CA PRO A 263 -1.83 -22.35 -17.54
C PRO A 263 -0.58 -22.90 -16.83
N VAL A 264 -0.47 -22.56 -15.55
CA VAL A 264 0.43 -23.23 -14.59
C VAL A 264 -0.46 -23.83 -13.51
N SER A 265 -0.39 -25.14 -13.31
CA SER A 265 -1.25 -25.82 -12.35
C SER A 265 -0.99 -25.37 -10.92
N ALA A 266 -2.00 -25.51 -10.05
CA ALA A 266 -1.87 -25.19 -8.63
C ALA A 266 -0.76 -25.99 -7.96
N ASP A 267 -0.56 -27.26 -8.36
CA ASP A 267 0.49 -28.13 -7.82
C ASP A 267 1.89 -27.67 -8.23
N GLU A 268 2.09 -27.26 -9.48
CA GLU A 268 3.36 -26.71 -9.96
C GLU A 268 3.67 -25.37 -9.24
N LEU A 269 2.65 -24.55 -9.05
CA LEU A 269 2.77 -23.28 -8.34
C LEU A 269 3.14 -23.50 -6.87
N GLU A 270 2.45 -24.42 -6.19
CA GLU A 270 2.75 -24.79 -4.79
C GLU A 270 4.16 -25.36 -4.63
N LYS A 271 4.56 -26.26 -5.53
CA LYS A 271 5.91 -26.83 -5.55
C LYS A 271 7.00 -25.79 -5.73
N LYS A 272 6.75 -24.78 -6.56
CA LYS A 272 7.74 -23.74 -6.89
C LYS A 272 7.82 -22.62 -5.85
N TYR A 273 6.68 -22.15 -5.35
CA TYR A 273 6.59 -20.95 -4.51
C TYR A 273 6.04 -21.22 -3.10
N GLY A 274 5.57 -22.42 -2.84
CA GLY A 274 4.96 -22.85 -1.59
C GLY A 274 3.48 -22.51 -1.48
N ARG A 275 2.76 -23.25 -0.65
CA ARG A 275 1.30 -23.23 -0.51
C ARG A 275 0.70 -21.85 -0.31
N THR A 276 1.30 -21.02 0.57
CA THR A 276 0.75 -19.71 0.89
C THR A 276 0.82 -18.71 -0.27
N VAL A 277 1.83 -18.83 -1.13
CA VAL A 277 1.96 -18.01 -2.34
C VAL A 277 1.02 -18.54 -3.42
N ALA A 278 0.92 -19.86 -3.56
CA ALA A 278 -0.01 -20.49 -4.49
C ALA A 278 -1.46 -20.05 -4.16
N GLU A 279 -1.88 -20.14 -2.91
CA GLU A 279 -3.19 -19.67 -2.45
C GLU A 279 -3.40 -18.18 -2.79
N ALA A 280 -2.40 -17.32 -2.58
CA ALA A 280 -2.54 -15.90 -2.90
C ALA A 280 -2.73 -15.66 -4.40
N LEU A 281 -1.97 -16.35 -5.26
CA LEU A 281 -2.03 -16.18 -6.72
C LEU A 281 -3.30 -16.80 -7.36
N THR A 282 -3.94 -17.74 -6.68
CA THR A 282 -5.20 -18.35 -7.13
C THR A 282 -6.43 -17.80 -6.39
N SER A 283 -6.24 -16.78 -5.53
CA SER A 283 -7.35 -16.18 -4.78
C SER A 283 -8.23 -15.32 -5.68
N ASN A 284 -9.56 -15.48 -5.52
CA ASN A 284 -10.58 -14.67 -6.15
C ASN A 284 -11.04 -13.57 -5.20
N ILE A 285 -10.59 -12.32 -5.41
CA ILE A 285 -10.89 -11.20 -4.51
C ILE A 285 -11.23 -9.94 -5.32
N PRO A 286 -12.36 -9.94 -6.03
CA PRO A 286 -12.86 -8.74 -6.70
C PRO A 286 -13.36 -7.74 -5.67
N VAL A 287 -12.90 -6.49 -5.76
CA VAL A 287 -13.31 -5.42 -4.84
C VAL A 287 -13.97 -4.27 -5.57
N GLY A 288 -15.01 -3.73 -4.97
CA GLY A 288 -15.65 -2.47 -5.27
C GLY A 288 -15.57 -1.53 -4.07
N THR A 289 -16.35 -0.47 -4.06
CA THR A 289 -16.43 0.46 -2.93
C THR A 289 -17.86 0.90 -2.67
N ARG A 290 -18.20 1.08 -1.40
CA ARG A 290 -19.45 1.78 -0.98
C ARG A 290 -19.26 3.30 -0.92
N TYR A 291 -18.04 3.79 -1.07
CA TYR A 291 -17.68 5.20 -0.97
C TYR A 291 -17.46 5.80 -2.36
N GLY A 292 -18.49 5.71 -3.23
CA GLY A 292 -18.43 6.19 -4.61
C GLY A 292 -17.94 7.63 -4.72
N SER A 293 -18.53 8.54 -3.94
CA SER A 293 -18.16 9.97 -3.95
C SER A 293 -16.69 10.19 -3.56
N TRP A 294 -16.17 9.44 -2.59
CA TRP A 294 -14.74 9.51 -2.26
C TRP A 294 -13.88 8.97 -3.41
N LYS A 295 -14.30 7.87 -4.02
CA LYS A 295 -13.60 7.24 -5.14
C LYS A 295 -13.53 8.16 -6.36
N GLU A 296 -14.60 8.81 -6.72
CA GLU A 296 -14.70 9.77 -7.84
C GLU A 296 -13.78 10.99 -7.66
N GLN A 297 -13.56 11.43 -6.42
CA GLN A 297 -12.60 12.49 -6.11
C GLN A 297 -11.14 12.08 -6.36
N GLN A 298 -10.84 10.77 -6.41
CA GLN A 298 -9.50 10.27 -6.68
C GLN A 298 -9.23 10.28 -8.18
N LYS A 299 -8.74 11.38 -8.71
CA LYS A 299 -8.37 11.50 -10.13
C LYS A 299 -7.18 10.61 -10.45
N LEU A 300 -7.45 9.38 -10.89
CA LEU A 300 -6.43 8.38 -11.15
C LEU A 300 -5.71 8.67 -12.48
N GLN A 301 -4.39 8.52 -12.48
CA GLN A 301 -3.55 8.63 -13.67
C GLN A 301 -3.67 7.36 -14.55
N PHE A 302 -3.80 6.21 -13.91
CA PHE A 302 -3.84 4.89 -14.53
C PHE A 302 -5.14 4.17 -14.18
N ALA A 303 -6.28 4.70 -14.63
CA ALA A 303 -7.59 4.12 -14.35
C ALA A 303 -7.84 2.80 -15.12
N GLU A 304 -7.18 2.59 -16.25
CA GLU A 304 -7.35 1.46 -17.13
C GLU A 304 -6.16 0.49 -17.02
N VAL A 305 -6.43 -0.83 -17.10
CA VAL A 305 -5.39 -1.88 -16.99
C VAL A 305 -4.33 -1.74 -18.08
N ASP A 306 -4.73 -1.37 -19.29
CA ASP A 306 -3.83 -1.12 -20.42
C ASP A 306 -2.79 -0.06 -20.08
N LYS A 307 -3.21 1.09 -19.59
CA LYS A 307 -2.32 2.19 -19.19
C LYS A 307 -1.41 1.80 -18.03
N MET A 308 -1.92 0.98 -17.09
CA MET A 308 -1.09 0.45 -16.00
C MET A 308 0.02 -0.43 -16.53
N LEU A 309 -0.30 -1.39 -17.41
CA LEU A 309 0.66 -2.33 -18.00
C LEU A 309 1.72 -1.59 -18.81
N ASP A 310 1.32 -0.67 -19.67
CA ASP A 310 2.24 0.11 -20.50
C ASP A 310 3.25 0.90 -19.63
N SER A 311 2.76 1.53 -18.56
CA SER A 311 3.63 2.26 -17.63
C SER A 311 4.61 1.34 -16.92
N VAL A 312 4.12 0.20 -16.41
CA VAL A 312 4.94 -0.72 -15.60
C VAL A 312 5.98 -1.44 -16.45
N LEU A 313 5.64 -1.86 -17.66
CA LEU A 313 6.59 -2.49 -18.58
C LEU A 313 7.71 -1.50 -18.95
N LYS A 314 7.39 -0.26 -19.27
CA LYS A 314 8.36 0.80 -19.52
C LYS A 314 9.28 1.06 -18.32
N ASP A 315 8.71 1.09 -17.12
CA ASP A 315 9.49 1.29 -15.87
C ASP A 315 10.46 0.12 -15.63
N ILE A 316 10.03 -1.15 -15.91
CA ILE A 316 10.89 -2.33 -15.79
C ILE A 316 12.04 -2.28 -16.80
N GLU A 317 11.77 -1.98 -18.05
CA GLU A 317 12.79 -1.86 -19.09
C GLU A 317 13.84 -0.81 -18.73
N HIS A 318 13.40 0.35 -18.23
CA HIS A 318 14.30 1.40 -17.78
C HIS A 318 15.20 0.98 -16.61
N VAL A 319 14.66 0.21 -15.66
CA VAL A 319 15.45 -0.35 -14.54
C VAL A 319 16.49 -1.34 -15.05
N LEU A 320 16.11 -2.23 -15.97
CA LEU A 320 17.02 -3.22 -16.54
C LEU A 320 18.15 -2.56 -17.36
N THR A 321 17.82 -1.54 -18.14
CA THR A 321 18.82 -0.78 -18.94
C THR A 321 19.84 -0.05 -18.06
N LYS A 322 19.44 0.39 -16.85
CA LYS A 322 20.38 1.05 -15.91
C LYS A 322 21.27 0.08 -15.14
N MET A 323 20.94 -1.21 -15.13
CA MET A 323 21.70 -2.27 -14.44
C MET A 323 22.67 -3.01 -15.37
N ALA A 324 22.49 -2.89 -16.69
CA ALA A 324 23.38 -3.42 -17.74
C ALA A 324 24.51 -2.42 -18.06
#